data_e67e0a59ce5992416cd9a1a4b34e89d7
#
_entry.id   e67e0a59ce5992416cd9a1a4b34e89d7
#
_cell.length_a   1.000
_cell.length_b   1.000
_cell.length_c   1.000
_cell.angle_alpha   90.00
_cell.angle_beta   90.00
_cell.angle_gamma   90.00
#
_symmetry.space_group_name_H-M   'P 1'
#
loop_
_entity.id
_entity.type
_entity.pdbx_description
1 polymer ?
#
loop_
_entity_poly.entity_id
_entity_poly.type
_entity_poly.pdbx_seq_one_letter_code
_entity_poly.pdbx_strand_id
1 'polypeptide(L)'
;MMEPRRLGRSGLEVSPLGLGTARIAGLGWREDIVSQVFPQAQQEAVRQIQAAVDLGVTLFDTADSYGQGWSERILGEALRGRREGIVVVTKFGEDPLPDQPDPLALEAAIVERACEGSLRRLGFECIDLYLLHRRDYPLERAPALMEALEGLVQAGKIRYYGWSTDDVERAQLFAGGEHCSAIEHRLNIFNDNPAMLELCREHDLASLNRVPLLMGLLTGRWSPETMLEQADPRAGWFQHDGFLNVLDCARQIEPHLTRDGRTYAQGALGWIWARSPLAIPLPGFRSMEQMQALVQAQRFGPLPPQAMQAIAEKVESMGLA
;
A
#
# COMPACT_ATOMS: atom_id res chain seq x y z
N MET A 1 -12.46 17.99 -5.52
CA MET A 1 -11.78 16.81 -4.94
C MET A 1 -12.57 15.59 -5.34
N MET A 2 -11.96 14.42 -5.44
CA MET A 2 -12.68 13.17 -5.69
C MET A 2 -13.56 12.80 -4.49
N GLU A 3 -14.65 12.06 -4.75
CA GLU A 3 -15.51 11.52 -3.70
C GLU A 3 -14.77 10.44 -2.90
N PRO A 4 -15.11 10.25 -1.62
CA PRO A 4 -14.61 9.13 -0.83
C PRO A 4 -14.84 7.77 -1.49
N ARG A 5 -14.05 6.79 -1.11
CA ARG A 5 -14.17 5.40 -1.58
C ARG A 5 -14.67 4.51 -0.44
N ARG A 6 -15.54 3.56 -0.76
CA ARG A 6 -15.89 2.51 0.19
C ARG A 6 -14.75 1.51 0.32
N LEU A 7 -14.42 1.13 1.55
CA LEU A 7 -13.48 0.06 1.84
C LEU A 7 -14.22 -1.30 1.73
N GLY A 8 -14.64 -1.63 0.50
CA GLY A 8 -15.40 -2.83 0.19
C GLY A 8 -16.67 -2.96 1.04
N ARG A 9 -17.04 -4.19 1.36
CA ARG A 9 -18.22 -4.53 2.17
C ARG A 9 -18.18 -4.04 3.62
N SER A 10 -17.05 -3.48 4.08
CA SER A 10 -16.95 -2.92 5.43
C SER A 10 -17.89 -1.72 5.66
N GLY A 11 -18.30 -1.06 4.59
CA GLY A 11 -19.06 0.18 4.66
C GLY A 11 -18.28 1.39 5.16
N LEU A 12 -16.98 1.24 5.50
CA LEU A 12 -16.12 2.36 5.85
C LEU A 12 -15.83 3.21 4.62
N GLU A 13 -15.94 4.52 4.79
CA GLU A 13 -15.54 5.48 3.76
C GLU A 13 -14.14 6.02 4.04
N VAL A 14 -13.31 6.06 3.00
CA VAL A 14 -11.95 6.54 3.08
C VAL A 14 -11.65 7.52 1.95
N SER A 15 -10.63 8.35 2.12
CA SER A 15 -10.10 9.17 1.02
C SER A 15 -9.74 8.28 -0.18
N PRO A 16 -9.91 8.75 -1.43
CA PRO A 16 -9.65 7.96 -2.63
C PRO A 16 -8.16 7.62 -2.83
N LEU A 17 -7.33 8.12 -1.94
CA LEU A 17 -5.90 7.87 -1.79
C LEU A 17 -5.63 7.56 -0.33
N GLY A 18 -4.93 6.46 -0.05
CA GLY A 18 -4.28 6.22 1.23
C GLY A 18 -2.80 6.59 1.16
N LEU A 19 -2.12 6.59 2.30
CA LEU A 19 -0.68 6.83 2.36
C LEU A 19 0.04 5.64 2.99
N GLY A 20 1.00 5.07 2.23
CA GLY A 20 1.89 4.02 2.72
C GLY A 20 3.04 4.59 3.55
N THR A 21 3.28 4.02 4.73
CA THR A 21 4.24 4.52 5.72
C THR A 21 5.57 3.75 5.74
N ALA A 22 5.79 2.80 4.83
CA ALA A 22 7.00 1.98 4.78
C ALA A 22 8.31 2.79 4.67
N ARG A 23 8.25 4.04 4.25
CA ARG A 23 9.41 4.90 4.00
C ARG A 23 9.49 6.16 4.85
N ILE A 24 8.61 6.32 5.80
CA ILE A 24 8.65 7.45 6.73
C ILE A 24 9.83 7.34 7.70
N ALA A 25 10.29 8.47 8.24
CA ALA A 25 11.39 8.57 9.20
C ALA A 25 12.73 7.98 8.69
N GLY A 26 12.93 7.93 7.37
CA GLY A 26 14.16 7.38 6.81
C GLY A 26 14.25 5.86 6.95
N LEU A 27 13.17 5.19 7.35
CA LEU A 27 13.09 3.73 7.38
C LEU A 27 13.37 3.21 5.97
N GLY A 28 14.59 2.74 5.75
CA GLY A 28 15.05 2.13 4.52
C GLY A 28 14.75 0.64 4.50
N TRP A 29 15.22 -0.04 3.47
CA TRP A 29 15.19 -1.49 3.36
C TRP A 29 16.16 -2.21 4.33
N ARG A 30 16.87 -1.46 5.22
CA ARG A 30 17.95 -1.98 6.04
C ARG A 30 17.52 -2.04 7.50
N GLU A 31 17.56 -3.22 8.06
CA GLU A 31 17.26 -3.49 9.47
C GLU A 31 18.22 -2.74 10.43
N ASP A 32 19.47 -2.51 10.02
CA ASP A 32 20.50 -1.83 10.80
C ASP A 32 20.25 -0.32 11.00
N ILE A 33 19.35 0.28 10.24
CA ILE A 33 19.00 1.72 10.36
C ILE A 33 17.92 1.95 11.44
N VAL A 34 17.15 0.94 11.79
CA VAL A 34 16.03 1.06 12.76
C VAL A 34 16.51 1.52 14.13
N SER A 35 17.70 1.09 14.55
CA SER A 35 18.31 1.54 15.82
C SER A 35 18.82 2.99 15.79
N GLN A 36 18.79 3.65 14.62
CA GLN A 36 19.29 4.99 14.36
C GLN A 36 18.22 5.96 13.89
N VAL A 37 16.93 5.69 14.16
CA VAL A 37 15.87 6.68 13.89
C VAL A 37 16.13 7.89 14.83
N PHE A 38 16.67 8.94 14.25
CA PHE A 38 16.93 10.17 14.99
C PHE A 38 15.60 10.79 15.45
N PRO A 39 15.50 11.31 16.68
CA PRO A 39 14.28 11.94 17.18
C PRO A 39 13.71 13.01 16.26
N GLN A 40 14.59 13.73 15.54
CA GLN A 40 14.19 14.76 14.56
C GLN A 40 13.48 14.15 13.33
N ALA A 41 13.96 13.01 12.81
CA ALA A 41 13.31 12.31 11.69
C ALA A 41 11.95 11.74 12.10
N GLN A 42 11.84 11.23 13.31
CA GLN A 42 10.56 10.77 13.87
C GLN A 42 9.56 11.93 13.98
N GLN A 43 9.97 13.06 14.56
CA GLN A 43 9.12 14.24 14.68
C GLN A 43 8.68 14.79 13.32
N GLU A 44 9.57 14.74 12.32
CA GLU A 44 9.21 15.14 10.95
C GLU A 44 8.17 14.18 10.34
N ALA A 45 8.32 12.88 10.52
CA ALA A 45 7.36 11.90 10.06
C ALA A 45 5.98 12.09 10.73
N VAL A 46 5.96 12.35 12.03
CA VAL A 46 4.73 12.68 12.77
C VAL A 46 4.05 13.92 12.17
N ARG A 47 4.82 15.00 11.93
CA ARG A 47 4.26 16.22 11.30
C ARG A 47 3.72 15.98 9.91
N GLN A 48 4.39 15.14 9.10
CA GLN A 48 3.93 14.78 7.76
C GLN A 48 2.60 14.01 7.79
N ILE A 49 2.45 13.05 8.69
CA ILE A 49 1.19 12.31 8.87
C ILE A 49 0.07 13.26 9.33
N GLN A 50 0.34 14.11 10.31
CA GLN A 50 -0.64 15.09 10.81
C GLN A 50 -1.09 16.06 9.71
N ALA A 51 -0.15 16.57 8.91
CA ALA A 51 -0.46 17.42 7.78
C ALA A 51 -1.28 16.67 6.70
N ALA A 52 -1.03 15.37 6.49
CA ALA A 52 -1.85 14.57 5.58
C ALA A 52 -3.30 14.45 6.08
N VAL A 53 -3.50 14.23 7.38
CA VAL A 53 -4.85 14.25 8.00
C VAL A 53 -5.52 15.60 7.81
N ASP A 54 -4.80 16.71 8.04
CA ASP A 54 -5.32 18.07 7.85
C ASP A 54 -5.69 18.35 6.37
N LEU A 55 -5.07 17.65 5.42
CA LEU A 55 -5.39 17.69 3.99
C LEU A 55 -6.49 16.70 3.56
N GLY A 56 -7.12 16.00 4.52
CA GLY A 56 -8.25 15.11 4.28
C GLY A 56 -7.89 13.67 3.92
N VAL A 57 -6.66 13.22 4.17
CA VAL A 57 -6.32 11.79 4.08
C VAL A 57 -6.89 11.06 5.29
N THR A 58 -7.67 10.01 5.03
CA THR A 58 -8.33 9.21 6.06
C THR A 58 -7.92 7.74 6.04
N LEU A 59 -6.96 7.34 5.19
CA LEU A 59 -6.45 5.98 5.10
C LEU A 59 -4.93 5.97 5.21
N PHE A 60 -4.40 5.24 6.19
CA PHE A 60 -2.96 5.03 6.36
C PHE A 60 -2.65 3.54 6.38
N ASP A 61 -1.63 3.15 5.60
CA ASP A 61 -1.15 1.79 5.48
C ASP A 61 0.23 1.64 6.10
N THR A 62 0.36 0.69 7.03
CA THR A 62 1.59 0.32 7.72
C THR A 62 1.76 -1.20 7.78
N ALA A 63 2.76 -1.68 8.50
CA ALA A 63 2.98 -3.09 8.82
C ALA A 63 3.86 -3.23 10.07
N ASP A 64 3.77 -4.37 10.74
CA ASP A 64 4.64 -4.75 11.86
C ASP A 64 6.11 -4.90 11.44
N SER A 65 6.37 -5.35 10.21
CA SER A 65 7.71 -5.49 9.62
C SER A 65 8.34 -4.14 9.24
N TYR A 66 7.56 -3.05 9.04
CA TYR A 66 8.12 -1.77 8.63
C TYR A 66 8.95 -1.13 9.75
N GLY A 67 10.27 -1.24 9.60
CA GLY A 67 11.21 -0.79 10.60
C GLY A 67 11.00 -1.50 11.95
N GLN A 68 10.68 -2.81 11.95
CA GLN A 68 10.45 -3.59 13.17
C GLN A 68 9.40 -2.93 14.09
N GLY A 69 8.31 -2.45 13.53
CA GLY A 69 7.20 -1.80 14.23
C GLY A 69 7.39 -0.31 14.51
N TRP A 70 8.49 0.31 14.07
CA TRP A 70 8.66 1.77 14.21
C TRP A 70 7.64 2.56 13.42
N SER A 71 7.27 2.09 12.21
CA SER A 71 6.22 2.73 11.42
C SER A 71 4.88 2.78 12.16
N GLU A 72 4.49 1.70 12.83
CA GLU A 72 3.29 1.66 13.66
C GLU A 72 3.36 2.63 14.85
N ARG A 73 4.53 2.72 15.53
CA ARG A 73 4.72 3.66 16.66
C ARG A 73 4.60 5.11 16.22
N ILE A 74 5.21 5.47 15.09
CA ILE A 74 5.15 6.82 14.52
C ILE A 74 3.70 7.15 14.12
N LEU A 75 3.01 6.22 13.48
CA LEU A 75 1.61 6.41 13.08
C LEU A 75 0.71 6.58 14.31
N GLY A 76 0.87 5.74 15.32
CA GLY A 76 0.13 5.85 16.59
C GLY A 76 0.37 7.17 17.31
N GLU A 77 1.63 7.65 17.35
CA GLU A 77 1.97 8.97 17.90
C GLU A 77 1.30 10.11 17.13
N ALA A 78 1.37 10.06 15.81
CA ALA A 78 0.81 11.09 14.93
C ALA A 78 -0.71 11.19 15.03
N LEU A 79 -1.40 10.06 15.23
CA LEU A 79 -2.86 9.98 15.31
C LEU A 79 -3.42 10.10 16.74
N ARG A 80 -2.57 10.30 17.74
CA ARG A 80 -3.02 10.50 19.12
C ARG A 80 -3.95 11.72 19.22
N GLY A 81 -5.20 11.49 19.66
CA GLY A 81 -6.23 12.52 19.71
C GLY A 81 -6.82 12.93 18.36
N ARG A 82 -6.47 12.24 17.27
CA ARG A 82 -6.94 12.50 15.90
C ARG A 82 -7.44 11.25 15.19
N ARG A 83 -7.78 10.20 15.96
CA ARG A 83 -8.10 8.86 15.43
C ARG A 83 -9.48 8.78 14.76
N GLU A 84 -10.39 9.67 15.14
CA GLU A 84 -11.77 9.65 14.65
C GLU A 84 -11.82 9.87 13.12
N GLY A 85 -12.57 9.03 12.43
CA GLY A 85 -12.71 9.09 10.97
C GLY A 85 -11.48 8.61 10.19
N ILE A 86 -10.42 8.14 10.85
CA ILE A 86 -9.21 7.61 10.20
C ILE A 86 -9.26 6.09 10.20
N VAL A 87 -9.00 5.49 9.06
CA VAL A 87 -8.83 4.04 8.88
C VAL A 87 -7.34 3.72 8.85
N VAL A 88 -6.92 2.79 9.69
CA VAL A 88 -5.54 2.28 9.73
C VAL A 88 -5.50 0.84 9.30
N VAL A 89 -4.68 0.59 8.29
CA VAL A 89 -4.31 -0.74 7.82
C VAL A 89 -2.96 -1.09 8.42
N THR A 90 -2.84 -2.23 9.08
CA THR A 90 -1.55 -2.83 9.40
C THR A 90 -1.53 -4.30 9.04
N LYS A 91 -0.34 -4.91 9.06
CA LYS A 91 -0.12 -6.24 8.49
C LYS A 91 0.70 -7.10 9.44
N PHE A 92 0.65 -8.41 9.24
CA PHE A 92 1.36 -9.42 10.04
C PHE A 92 1.85 -10.59 9.21
N GLY A 93 2.78 -11.36 9.76
CA GLY A 93 3.19 -12.66 9.22
C GLY A 93 4.30 -12.61 8.18
N GLU A 94 4.86 -11.44 7.83
CA GLU A 94 6.08 -11.34 7.00
C GLU A 94 7.31 -11.77 7.82
N ASP A 95 7.47 -11.17 8.99
CA ASP A 95 8.52 -11.55 9.94
C ASP A 95 7.96 -12.49 11.01
N PRO A 96 8.66 -13.59 11.35
CA PRO A 96 8.25 -14.45 12.44
C PRO A 96 8.39 -13.73 13.80
N LEU A 97 7.56 -14.11 14.77
CA LEU A 97 7.79 -13.69 16.15
C LEU A 97 9.11 -14.30 16.68
N PRO A 98 9.79 -13.65 17.63
CA PRO A 98 11.12 -14.07 18.08
C PRO A 98 11.22 -15.52 18.59
N ASP A 99 10.12 -16.10 19.04
CA ASP A 99 9.99 -17.46 19.55
C ASP A 99 9.17 -18.38 18.66
N GLN A 100 8.93 -18.01 17.39
CA GLN A 100 8.17 -18.78 16.41
C GLN A 100 9.11 -19.69 15.62
N PRO A 101 9.07 -21.03 15.84
CA PRO A 101 10.01 -21.96 15.21
C PRO A 101 9.73 -22.19 13.72
N ASP A 102 8.45 -22.14 13.32
CA ASP A 102 8.01 -22.21 11.91
C ASP A 102 7.42 -20.86 11.48
N PRO A 103 8.08 -20.11 10.60
CA PRO A 103 7.56 -18.83 10.11
C PRO A 103 6.20 -18.92 9.41
N LEU A 104 5.80 -20.11 8.98
CA LEU A 104 4.50 -20.37 8.34
C LEU A 104 3.43 -20.87 9.32
N ALA A 105 3.78 -21.07 10.60
CA ALA A 105 2.82 -21.45 11.63
C ALA A 105 2.10 -20.20 12.16
N LEU A 106 1.08 -19.75 11.45
CA LEU A 106 0.18 -18.66 11.85
C LEU A 106 -1.07 -19.25 12.53
N GLU A 107 -0.84 -19.97 13.62
CA GLU A 107 -1.89 -20.48 14.49
C GLU A 107 -2.55 -19.36 15.27
N ALA A 108 -3.77 -19.57 15.77
CA ALA A 108 -4.57 -18.53 16.43
C ALA A 108 -3.79 -17.76 17.51
N ALA A 109 -3.02 -18.46 18.36
CA ALA A 109 -2.23 -17.83 19.41
C ALA A 109 -1.09 -16.93 18.88
N ILE A 110 -0.48 -17.29 17.74
CA ILE A 110 0.57 -16.50 17.08
C ILE A 110 -0.06 -15.23 16.47
N VAL A 111 -1.17 -15.41 15.76
CA VAL A 111 -1.89 -14.30 15.14
C VAL A 111 -2.41 -13.31 16.19
N GLU A 112 -2.92 -13.82 17.31
CA GLU A 112 -3.36 -13.00 18.44
C GLU A 112 -2.20 -12.20 19.04
N ARG A 113 -1.05 -12.83 19.30
CA ARG A 113 0.15 -12.15 19.82
C ARG A 113 0.67 -11.08 18.85
N ALA A 114 0.68 -11.36 17.56
CA ALA A 114 1.06 -10.38 16.53
C ALA A 114 0.12 -9.18 16.54
N CYS A 115 -1.20 -9.41 16.58
CA CYS A 115 -2.21 -8.37 16.65
C CYS A 115 -2.06 -7.51 17.91
N GLU A 116 -1.90 -8.11 19.08
CA GLU A 116 -1.66 -7.39 20.34
C GLU A 116 -0.36 -6.57 20.29
N GLY A 117 0.67 -7.10 19.62
CA GLY A 117 1.91 -6.38 19.35
C GLY A 117 1.64 -5.09 18.57
N SER A 118 0.90 -5.19 17.47
CA SER A 118 0.51 -4.04 16.64
C SER A 118 -0.36 -3.04 17.41
N LEU A 119 -1.37 -3.50 18.15
CA LEU A 119 -2.23 -2.66 18.99
C LEU A 119 -1.40 -1.85 20.01
N ARG A 120 -0.46 -2.51 20.71
CA ARG A 120 0.44 -1.82 21.65
C ARG A 120 1.33 -0.78 20.98
N ARG A 121 1.88 -1.07 19.79
CA ARG A 121 2.75 -0.13 19.06
C ARG A 121 1.98 1.06 18.51
N LEU A 122 0.80 0.83 17.98
CA LEU A 122 -0.13 1.87 17.51
C LEU A 122 -0.74 2.68 18.68
N GLY A 123 -0.86 2.08 19.87
CA GLY A 123 -1.59 2.67 20.99
C GLY A 123 -3.10 2.72 20.76
N PHE A 124 -3.65 1.73 20.05
CA PHE A 124 -5.07 1.60 19.70
C PHE A 124 -5.70 0.41 20.43
N GLU A 125 -7.02 0.48 20.64
CA GLU A 125 -7.82 -0.62 21.17
C GLU A 125 -8.28 -1.57 20.05
N CYS A 126 -8.42 -1.08 18.82
CA CYS A 126 -8.90 -1.84 17.68
C CYS A 126 -8.18 -1.37 16.38
N ILE A 127 -7.82 -2.32 15.52
CA ILE A 127 -7.30 -2.10 14.16
C ILE A 127 -8.46 -2.15 13.18
N ASP A 128 -8.57 -1.19 12.25
CA ASP A 128 -9.67 -1.18 11.28
C ASP A 128 -9.54 -2.29 10.24
N LEU A 129 -8.34 -2.47 9.69
CA LEU A 129 -8.07 -3.50 8.70
C LEU A 129 -6.73 -4.18 8.97
N TYR A 130 -6.74 -5.50 9.16
CA TYR A 130 -5.58 -6.31 9.47
C TYR A 130 -5.28 -7.29 8.35
N LEU A 131 -4.13 -7.13 7.67
CA LEU A 131 -3.82 -7.91 6.47
C LEU A 131 -2.76 -8.98 6.73
N LEU A 132 -2.96 -10.16 6.15
CA LEU A 132 -1.87 -11.12 6.01
C LEU A 132 -0.82 -10.56 5.04
N HIS A 133 0.45 -10.43 5.48
CA HIS A 133 1.55 -9.86 4.69
C HIS A 133 2.39 -10.91 3.97
N ARG A 134 2.19 -12.19 4.28
CA ARG A 134 2.90 -13.30 3.65
C ARG A 134 2.23 -13.71 2.35
N ARG A 135 2.88 -13.39 1.23
CA ARG A 135 2.32 -13.61 -0.12
C ARG A 135 2.27 -15.08 -0.53
N ASP A 136 3.23 -15.88 -0.03
CA ASP A 136 3.43 -17.30 -0.30
C ASP A 136 2.82 -18.22 0.78
N TYR A 137 1.94 -17.69 1.64
CA TYR A 137 1.30 -18.47 2.70
C TYR A 137 0.53 -19.66 2.10
N PRO A 138 0.69 -20.88 2.64
CA PRO A 138 0.07 -22.08 2.08
C PRO A 138 -1.45 -22.02 2.08
N LEU A 139 -2.07 -22.28 0.92
CA LEU A 139 -3.53 -22.22 0.76
C LEU A 139 -4.26 -23.19 1.68
N GLU A 140 -3.69 -24.38 1.90
CA GLU A 140 -4.24 -25.39 2.78
C GLU A 140 -4.29 -24.98 4.26
N ARG A 141 -3.48 -24.02 4.67
CA ARG A 141 -3.48 -23.45 6.05
C ARG A 141 -4.38 -22.23 6.17
N ALA A 142 -4.78 -21.62 5.06
CA ALA A 142 -5.51 -20.37 5.06
C ALA A 142 -6.91 -20.44 5.72
N PRO A 143 -7.70 -21.51 5.63
CA PRO A 143 -8.96 -21.60 6.35
C PRO A 143 -8.83 -21.48 7.88
N ALA A 144 -7.85 -22.16 8.48
CA ALA A 144 -7.60 -22.04 9.93
C ALA A 144 -7.13 -20.63 10.32
N LEU A 145 -6.34 -19.98 9.46
CA LEU A 145 -5.95 -18.59 9.66
C LEU A 145 -7.17 -17.65 9.60
N MET A 146 -8.10 -17.88 8.66
CA MET A 146 -9.32 -17.09 8.56
C MET A 146 -10.19 -17.23 9.81
N GLU A 147 -10.31 -18.45 10.36
CA GLU A 147 -11.00 -18.68 11.65
C GLU A 147 -10.34 -17.89 12.79
N ALA A 148 -9.01 -17.84 12.84
CA ALA A 148 -8.29 -17.05 13.83
C ALA A 148 -8.57 -15.54 13.67
N LEU A 149 -8.63 -15.04 12.43
CA LEU A 149 -8.94 -13.64 12.13
C LEU A 149 -10.39 -13.29 12.50
N GLU A 150 -11.36 -14.18 12.22
CA GLU A 150 -12.75 -14.01 12.68
C GLU A 150 -12.83 -13.99 14.22
N GLY A 151 -12.01 -14.80 14.90
CA GLY A 151 -11.88 -14.76 16.36
C GLY A 151 -11.39 -13.40 16.87
N LEU A 152 -10.46 -12.74 16.18
CA LEU A 152 -9.99 -11.38 16.51
C LEU A 152 -11.09 -10.33 16.28
N VAL A 153 -11.92 -10.50 15.25
CA VAL A 153 -13.09 -9.62 15.01
C VAL A 153 -14.08 -9.77 16.15
N GLN A 154 -14.44 -10.99 16.54
CA GLN A 154 -15.36 -11.27 17.66
C GLN A 154 -14.82 -10.72 19.00
N ALA A 155 -13.50 -10.76 19.19
CA ALA A 155 -12.83 -10.18 20.35
C ALA A 155 -12.75 -8.63 20.31
N GLY A 156 -13.16 -7.99 19.21
CA GLY A 156 -13.10 -6.55 19.02
C GLY A 156 -11.68 -6.00 18.83
N LYS A 157 -10.68 -6.86 18.58
CA LYS A 157 -9.29 -6.46 18.35
C LYS A 157 -9.05 -5.91 16.94
N ILE A 158 -9.78 -6.42 15.95
CA ILE A 158 -9.79 -5.91 14.58
C ILE A 158 -11.24 -5.74 14.12
N ARG A 159 -11.47 -4.86 13.14
CA ARG A 159 -12.83 -4.70 12.54
C ARG A 159 -12.98 -5.59 11.31
N TYR A 160 -11.96 -5.58 10.46
CA TYR A 160 -11.93 -6.30 9.19
C TYR A 160 -10.55 -6.86 8.94
N TYR A 161 -10.47 -7.81 8.00
CA TYR A 161 -9.21 -8.38 7.57
C TYR A 161 -9.13 -8.53 6.05
N GLY A 162 -7.98 -8.95 5.55
CA GLY A 162 -7.72 -9.24 4.15
C GLY A 162 -6.34 -9.83 3.92
N TRP A 163 -5.91 -9.87 2.67
CA TRP A 163 -4.60 -10.38 2.29
C TRP A 163 -3.84 -9.40 1.39
N SER A 164 -2.55 -9.22 1.64
CA SER A 164 -1.63 -8.52 0.72
C SER A 164 -1.02 -9.56 -0.23
N THR A 165 -1.68 -9.78 -1.38
CA THR A 165 -1.29 -10.79 -2.38
C THR A 165 -1.57 -10.32 -3.80
N ASP A 166 -0.75 -10.77 -4.78
CA ASP A 166 -0.99 -10.58 -6.21
C ASP A 166 -1.67 -11.81 -6.85
N ASP A 167 -1.84 -12.88 -6.08
CA ASP A 167 -2.38 -14.16 -6.50
C ASP A 167 -3.91 -14.16 -6.35
N VAL A 168 -4.61 -14.36 -7.47
CA VAL A 168 -6.07 -14.31 -7.53
C VAL A 168 -6.71 -15.49 -6.78
N GLU A 169 -6.08 -16.68 -6.78
CA GLU A 169 -6.60 -17.86 -6.08
C GLU A 169 -6.58 -17.66 -4.56
N ARG A 170 -5.49 -17.06 -4.03
CA ARG A 170 -5.37 -16.67 -2.63
C ARG A 170 -6.40 -15.62 -2.24
N ALA A 171 -6.56 -14.62 -3.09
CA ALA A 171 -7.55 -13.57 -2.87
C ALA A 171 -8.98 -14.13 -2.90
N GLN A 172 -9.29 -15.06 -3.82
CA GLN A 172 -10.59 -15.73 -3.93
C GLN A 172 -10.94 -16.49 -2.65
N LEU A 173 -9.96 -17.19 -2.06
CA LEU A 173 -10.18 -17.91 -0.80
C LEU A 173 -10.56 -16.95 0.33
N PHE A 174 -9.80 -15.85 0.51
CA PHE A 174 -10.08 -14.86 1.55
C PHE A 174 -11.38 -14.09 1.31
N ALA A 175 -11.75 -13.87 0.05
CA ALA A 175 -13.02 -13.24 -0.33
C ALA A 175 -14.27 -13.97 0.21
N GLY A 176 -14.13 -15.25 0.54
CA GLY A 176 -15.18 -16.05 1.19
C GLY A 176 -15.37 -15.76 2.68
N GLY A 177 -14.44 -15.04 3.33
CA GLY A 177 -14.55 -14.71 4.74
C GLY A 177 -15.57 -13.59 5.02
N GLU A 178 -16.29 -13.70 6.13
CA GLU A 178 -17.38 -12.77 6.47
C GLU A 178 -16.89 -11.34 6.63
N HIS A 179 -15.77 -11.15 7.32
CA HIS A 179 -15.18 -9.83 7.58
C HIS A 179 -13.98 -9.51 6.69
N CYS A 180 -13.73 -10.28 5.63
CA CYS A 180 -12.76 -9.90 4.61
C CYS A 180 -13.34 -8.73 3.80
N SER A 181 -12.65 -7.57 3.81
CA SER A 181 -13.17 -6.35 3.17
C SER A 181 -12.24 -5.76 2.10
N ALA A 182 -11.00 -6.24 2.02
CA ALA A 182 -10.03 -5.71 1.07
C ALA A 182 -8.98 -6.75 0.66
N ILE A 183 -8.48 -6.59 -0.57
CA ILE A 183 -7.23 -7.22 -1.03
C ILE A 183 -6.24 -6.11 -1.33
N GLU A 184 -5.03 -6.23 -0.76
CA GLU A 184 -3.91 -5.35 -1.13
C GLU A 184 -3.07 -6.05 -2.19
N HIS A 185 -2.95 -5.44 -3.35
CA HIS A 185 -2.20 -6.03 -4.45
C HIS A 185 -1.42 -4.97 -5.22
N ARG A 186 -0.46 -5.40 -6.03
CA ARG A 186 0.28 -4.51 -6.91
C ARG A 186 -0.64 -4.03 -8.03
N LEU A 187 -0.72 -2.71 -8.21
CA LEU A 187 -1.40 -2.11 -9.35
C LEU A 187 -0.69 -0.82 -9.76
N ASN A 188 -0.21 -0.79 -10.99
CA ASN A 188 0.37 0.36 -11.66
C ASN A 188 0.43 0.10 -13.16
N ILE A 189 0.84 1.06 -13.95
CA ILE A 189 0.85 1.01 -15.42
C ILE A 189 1.55 -0.23 -15.99
N PHE A 190 2.59 -0.72 -15.32
CA PHE A 190 3.38 -1.89 -15.75
C PHE A 190 3.07 -3.18 -14.98
N ASN A 191 2.12 -3.13 -14.09
CA ASN A 191 1.61 -4.27 -13.36
C ASN A 191 0.09 -4.11 -13.22
N ASP A 192 -0.61 -4.34 -14.31
CA ASP A 192 -2.07 -4.39 -14.32
C ASP A 192 -2.54 -5.79 -13.90
N ASN A 193 -3.64 -5.85 -13.16
CA ASN A 193 -4.23 -7.12 -12.73
C ASN A 193 -5.76 -7.05 -12.85
N PRO A 194 -6.30 -7.13 -14.08
CA PRO A 194 -7.74 -7.03 -14.31
C PRO A 194 -8.53 -8.15 -13.61
N ALA A 195 -7.97 -9.35 -13.50
CA ALA A 195 -8.62 -10.47 -12.80
C ALA A 195 -8.80 -10.19 -11.30
N MET A 196 -7.80 -9.55 -10.65
CA MET A 196 -7.91 -9.13 -9.25
C MET A 196 -8.94 -8.01 -9.08
N LEU A 197 -9.00 -7.05 -9.99
CA LEU A 197 -9.99 -5.97 -9.96
C LEU A 197 -11.41 -6.52 -10.12
N GLU A 198 -11.60 -7.52 -10.99
CA GLU A 198 -12.88 -8.19 -11.18
C GLU A 198 -13.30 -8.99 -9.94
N LEU A 199 -12.38 -9.75 -9.35
CA LEU A 199 -12.60 -10.44 -8.07
C LEU A 199 -13.05 -9.46 -6.98
N CYS A 200 -12.36 -8.33 -6.84
CA CYS A 200 -12.74 -7.31 -5.87
C CYS A 200 -14.16 -6.78 -6.13
N ARG A 201 -14.53 -6.60 -7.41
CA ARG A 201 -15.87 -6.15 -7.80
C ARG A 201 -16.95 -7.19 -7.47
N GLU A 202 -16.71 -8.46 -7.78
CA GLU A 202 -17.65 -9.55 -7.55
C GLU A 202 -17.94 -9.79 -6.07
N HIS A 203 -16.91 -9.62 -5.23
CA HIS A 203 -17.01 -9.89 -3.80
C HIS A 203 -17.19 -8.62 -2.93
N ASP A 204 -17.44 -7.45 -3.53
CA ASP A 204 -17.53 -6.15 -2.84
C ASP A 204 -16.33 -5.92 -1.91
N LEU A 205 -15.11 -6.08 -2.43
CA LEU A 205 -13.85 -5.84 -1.73
C LEU A 205 -13.20 -4.55 -2.22
N ALA A 206 -12.51 -3.85 -1.33
CA ALA A 206 -11.64 -2.76 -1.74
C ALA A 206 -10.37 -3.32 -2.39
N SER A 207 -9.93 -2.69 -3.48
CA SER A 207 -8.65 -2.93 -4.12
C SER A 207 -7.65 -1.91 -3.58
N LEU A 208 -6.85 -2.30 -2.59
CA LEU A 208 -5.76 -1.48 -2.05
C LEU A 208 -4.51 -1.68 -2.92
N ASN A 209 -3.96 -0.58 -3.45
CA ASN A 209 -2.94 -0.71 -4.48
C ASN A 209 -1.56 -0.32 -3.95
N ARG A 210 -0.76 -1.34 -3.60
CA ARG A 210 0.63 -1.16 -3.23
C ARG A 210 1.51 -0.91 -4.46
N VAL A 211 2.65 -0.25 -4.26
CA VAL A 211 3.63 0.09 -5.30
C VAL A 211 3.02 0.87 -6.49
N PRO A 212 2.10 1.84 -6.25
CA PRO A 212 1.40 2.55 -7.31
C PRO A 212 2.32 3.38 -8.21
N LEU A 213 3.48 3.78 -7.70
CA LEU A 213 4.49 4.55 -8.42
C LEU A 213 5.71 3.71 -8.86
N LEU A 214 5.57 2.37 -8.90
CA LEU A 214 6.63 1.43 -9.28
C LEU A 214 7.97 1.80 -8.62
N MET A 215 7.95 1.88 -7.27
CA MET A 215 9.11 2.22 -6.43
C MET A 215 9.85 3.51 -6.82
N GLY A 216 9.15 4.44 -7.48
CA GLY A 216 9.64 5.76 -7.86
C GLY A 216 9.90 5.92 -9.36
N LEU A 217 9.84 4.87 -10.17
CA LEU A 217 9.97 4.98 -11.63
C LEU A 217 8.88 5.90 -12.21
N LEU A 218 7.63 5.75 -11.77
CA LEU A 218 6.51 6.58 -12.22
C LEU A 218 6.45 7.96 -11.53
N THR A 219 7.62 8.55 -11.26
CA THR A 219 7.74 9.94 -10.77
C THR A 219 8.37 10.88 -11.79
N GLY A 220 8.85 10.35 -12.91
CA GLY A 220 9.54 11.10 -13.96
C GLY A 220 10.97 11.54 -13.57
N ARG A 221 11.50 11.08 -12.43
CA ARG A 221 12.83 11.50 -11.92
C ARG A 221 13.99 10.65 -12.43
N TRP A 222 13.71 9.51 -13.06
CA TRP A 222 14.75 8.56 -13.46
C TRP A 222 15.02 8.63 -14.94
N SER A 223 16.30 8.54 -15.26
CA SER A 223 16.84 8.44 -16.63
C SER A 223 17.81 7.25 -16.68
N PRO A 224 18.23 6.82 -17.89
CA PRO A 224 19.25 5.76 -18.03
C PRO A 224 20.56 6.08 -17.30
N GLU A 225 20.87 7.36 -17.12
CA GLU A 225 22.08 7.86 -16.44
C GLU A 225 21.90 7.98 -14.92
N THR A 226 20.71 7.66 -14.39
CA THR A 226 20.47 7.75 -12.95
C THR A 226 21.39 6.80 -12.20
N MET A 227 22.18 7.37 -11.29
CA MET A 227 23.03 6.63 -10.37
C MET A 227 22.37 6.59 -9.00
N LEU A 228 22.14 5.39 -8.49
CA LEU A 228 21.69 5.17 -7.11
C LEU A 228 22.88 4.72 -6.27
N GLU A 229 22.84 5.03 -4.97
CA GLU A 229 23.84 4.53 -4.03
C GLU A 229 23.84 2.99 -4.04
N GLN A 230 25.00 2.38 -3.89
CA GLN A 230 25.16 0.92 -3.94
C GLN A 230 24.29 0.20 -2.88
N ALA A 231 24.01 0.87 -1.77
CA ALA A 231 23.12 0.39 -0.73
C ALA A 231 21.61 0.47 -1.08
N ASP A 232 21.25 1.18 -2.15
CA ASP A 232 19.84 1.21 -2.60
C ASP A 232 19.52 -0.11 -3.33
N PRO A 233 18.51 -0.88 -2.87
CA PRO A 233 18.18 -2.17 -3.47
C PRO A 233 17.78 -2.08 -4.95
N ARG A 234 17.51 -0.86 -5.45
CA ARG A 234 17.18 -0.60 -6.85
C ARG A 234 18.40 -0.31 -7.72
N ALA A 235 19.60 -0.18 -7.12
CA ALA A 235 20.83 0.18 -7.86
C ALA A 235 21.13 -0.80 -8.99
N GLY A 236 20.88 -2.10 -8.77
CA GLY A 236 21.05 -3.14 -9.77
C GLY A 236 20.06 -3.11 -10.94
N TRP A 237 18.94 -2.42 -10.81
CA TRP A 237 17.89 -2.44 -11.86
C TRP A 237 18.38 -1.83 -13.17
N PHE A 238 19.18 -0.77 -13.09
CA PHE A 238 19.74 -0.07 -14.26
C PHE A 238 20.74 -0.92 -15.07
N GLN A 239 21.08 -2.09 -14.58
CA GLN A 239 21.97 -3.04 -15.28
C GLN A 239 21.17 -4.11 -16.06
N HIS A 240 19.84 -4.09 -15.99
CA HIS A 240 18.98 -5.06 -16.64
C HIS A 240 18.24 -4.43 -17.82
N ASP A 241 18.40 -5.01 -19.01
CA ASP A 241 17.73 -4.55 -20.24
C ASP A 241 16.21 -4.46 -20.07
N GLY A 242 15.60 -5.41 -19.37
CA GLY A 242 14.17 -5.38 -19.08
C GLY A 242 13.73 -4.14 -18.31
N PHE A 243 14.54 -3.67 -17.36
CA PHE A 243 14.25 -2.44 -16.64
C PHE A 243 14.43 -1.19 -17.52
N LEU A 244 15.46 -1.17 -18.35
CA LEU A 244 15.71 -0.07 -19.30
C LEU A 244 14.55 0.06 -20.31
N ASN A 245 13.99 -1.05 -20.77
CA ASN A 245 12.80 -1.05 -21.61
C ASN A 245 11.59 -0.44 -20.91
N VAL A 246 11.36 -0.81 -19.63
CA VAL A 246 10.28 -0.22 -18.81
C VAL A 246 10.51 1.28 -18.63
N LEU A 247 11.75 1.70 -18.36
CA LEU A 247 12.11 3.11 -18.20
C LEU A 247 11.92 3.90 -19.49
N ASP A 248 12.28 3.34 -20.65
CA ASP A 248 12.03 3.98 -21.95
C ASP A 248 10.53 4.12 -22.25
N CYS A 249 9.75 3.07 -22.01
CA CYS A 249 8.30 3.14 -22.11
C CYS A 249 7.72 4.22 -21.19
N ALA A 250 8.17 4.27 -19.93
CA ALA A 250 7.75 5.28 -18.97
C ALA A 250 7.97 6.71 -19.50
N ARG A 251 9.11 6.96 -20.15
CA ARG A 251 9.39 8.27 -20.78
C ARG A 251 8.47 8.56 -21.97
N GLN A 252 8.17 7.56 -22.77
CA GLN A 252 7.29 7.74 -23.94
C GLN A 252 5.83 7.99 -23.56
N ILE A 253 5.35 7.47 -22.43
CA ILE A 253 3.98 7.73 -21.95
C ILE A 253 3.84 9.03 -21.13
N GLU A 254 4.94 9.70 -20.79
CA GLU A 254 4.94 10.93 -19.97
C GLU A 254 3.94 11.99 -20.46
N PRO A 255 3.82 12.31 -21.77
CA PRO A 255 2.87 13.32 -22.25
C PRO A 255 1.40 13.00 -21.93
N HIS A 256 1.07 11.71 -21.78
CA HIS A 256 -0.29 11.27 -21.44
C HIS A 256 -0.55 11.37 -19.92
N LEU A 257 0.50 11.29 -19.10
CA LEU A 257 0.42 11.39 -17.65
C LEU A 257 0.46 12.84 -17.16
N THR A 258 1.25 13.70 -17.79
CA THR A 258 1.47 15.09 -17.36
C THR A 258 0.51 16.11 -17.97
N ARG A 259 -0.47 15.65 -18.75
CA ARG A 259 -1.50 16.50 -19.31
C ARG A 259 -2.28 17.25 -18.21
N ASP A 260 -2.89 18.34 -18.58
CA ASP A 260 -3.74 19.18 -17.71
C ASP A 260 -3.00 19.74 -16.48
N GLY A 261 -1.67 19.85 -16.53
CA GLY A 261 -0.84 20.38 -15.47
C GLY A 261 -0.56 19.39 -14.32
N ARG A 262 -0.86 18.11 -14.50
CA ARG A 262 -0.49 17.05 -13.55
C ARG A 262 1.03 16.86 -13.51
N THR A 263 1.57 16.52 -12.35
CA THR A 263 2.89 15.89 -12.30
C THR A 263 2.80 14.44 -12.79
N TYR A 264 3.95 13.85 -13.14
CA TYR A 264 4.02 12.46 -13.56
C TYR A 264 3.37 11.50 -12.54
N ALA A 265 3.73 11.65 -11.26
CA ALA A 265 3.16 10.83 -10.18
C ALA A 265 1.63 11.01 -10.05
N GLN A 266 1.12 12.23 -10.23
CA GLN A 266 -0.32 12.49 -10.21
C GLN A 266 -1.05 11.83 -11.39
N GLY A 267 -0.41 11.80 -12.57
CA GLY A 267 -0.93 11.07 -13.72
C GLY A 267 -0.94 9.55 -13.48
N ALA A 268 0.12 9.00 -12.89
CA ALA A 268 0.18 7.58 -12.54
C ALA A 268 -0.92 7.17 -11.54
N LEU A 269 -1.22 8.01 -10.55
CA LEU A 269 -2.37 7.80 -9.66
C LEU A 269 -3.70 7.93 -10.41
N GLY A 270 -3.81 8.89 -11.34
CA GLY A 270 -4.97 9.07 -12.22
C GLY A 270 -5.24 7.85 -13.08
N TRP A 271 -4.19 7.14 -13.53
CA TRP A 271 -4.32 5.88 -14.25
C TRP A 271 -4.97 4.80 -13.36
N ILE A 272 -4.52 4.64 -12.12
CA ILE A 272 -5.08 3.66 -11.18
C ILE A 272 -6.58 3.92 -10.94
N TRP A 273 -6.95 5.18 -10.70
CA TRP A 273 -8.35 5.53 -10.49
C TRP A 273 -9.23 5.31 -11.72
N ALA A 274 -8.65 5.38 -12.93
CA ALA A 274 -9.35 5.08 -14.17
C ALA A 274 -9.55 3.56 -14.38
N ARG A 275 -8.75 2.70 -13.73
CA ARG A 275 -8.89 1.23 -13.83
C ARG A 275 -10.11 0.70 -13.09
N SER A 276 -10.41 1.25 -11.91
CA SER A 276 -11.53 0.77 -11.10
C SER A 276 -12.01 1.82 -10.09
N PRO A 277 -13.33 1.94 -9.88
CA PRO A 277 -13.86 2.73 -8.77
C PRO A 277 -13.53 2.15 -7.40
N LEU A 278 -13.11 0.90 -7.30
CA LEU A 278 -12.72 0.22 -6.05
C LEU A 278 -11.24 0.41 -5.73
N ALA A 279 -10.44 0.94 -6.68
CA ALA A 279 -9.00 1.09 -6.52
C ALA A 279 -8.66 2.26 -5.59
N ILE A 280 -7.84 1.99 -4.58
CA ILE A 280 -7.35 2.96 -3.61
C ILE A 280 -5.81 2.86 -3.58
N PRO A 281 -5.10 3.72 -4.32
CA PRO A 281 -3.65 3.70 -4.34
C PRO A 281 -3.04 4.10 -3.00
N LEU A 282 -1.94 3.43 -2.61
CA LEU A 282 -1.20 3.61 -1.37
C LEU A 282 0.25 4.09 -1.67
N PRO A 283 0.45 5.29 -2.24
CA PRO A 283 1.80 5.78 -2.47
C PRO A 283 2.53 6.06 -1.16
N GLY A 284 3.81 5.68 -1.11
CA GLY A 284 4.73 6.10 -0.06
C GLY A 284 5.31 7.49 -0.36
N PHE A 285 5.78 8.17 0.69
CA PHE A 285 6.40 9.48 0.63
C PHE A 285 7.62 9.56 1.56
N ARG A 286 8.49 10.56 1.36
CA ARG A 286 9.69 10.81 2.17
C ARG A 286 9.83 12.27 2.61
N SER A 287 9.05 13.19 2.03
CA SER A 287 9.05 14.59 2.39
C SER A 287 7.65 15.18 2.40
N MET A 288 7.50 16.31 3.07
CA MET A 288 6.24 17.08 3.13
C MET A 288 5.76 17.44 1.72
N GLU A 289 6.67 17.90 0.84
CA GLU A 289 6.34 18.29 -0.53
C GLU A 289 5.83 17.11 -1.35
N GLN A 290 6.47 15.94 -1.21
CA GLN A 290 6.01 14.72 -1.88
C GLN A 290 4.62 14.34 -1.41
N MET A 291 4.39 14.30 -0.10
CA MET A 291 3.08 13.98 0.48
C MET A 291 2.00 14.93 -0.03
N GLN A 292 2.25 16.23 0.01
CA GLN A 292 1.30 17.25 -0.47
C GLN A 292 0.99 17.09 -1.97
N ALA A 293 2.02 16.85 -2.79
CA ALA A 293 1.85 16.64 -4.23
C ALA A 293 0.99 15.40 -4.53
N LEU A 294 1.17 14.30 -3.77
CA LEU A 294 0.37 13.08 -3.89
C LEU A 294 -1.09 13.32 -3.51
N VAL A 295 -1.33 13.99 -2.38
CA VAL A 295 -2.69 14.32 -1.93
C VAL A 295 -3.39 15.24 -2.93
N GLN A 296 -2.68 16.19 -3.53
CA GLN A 296 -3.23 17.09 -4.54
C GLN A 296 -3.65 16.38 -5.84
N ALA A 297 -3.16 15.15 -6.10
CA ALA A 297 -3.59 14.36 -7.26
C ALA A 297 -5.12 14.20 -7.34
N GLN A 298 -5.80 14.17 -6.19
CA GLN A 298 -7.26 14.07 -6.11
C GLN A 298 -8.02 15.22 -6.79
N ARG A 299 -7.37 16.37 -7.02
CA ARG A 299 -7.97 17.50 -7.73
C ARG A 299 -8.17 17.23 -9.23
N PHE A 300 -7.34 16.36 -9.77
CA PHE A 300 -7.38 16.00 -11.20
C PHE A 300 -8.28 14.79 -11.48
N GLY A 301 -8.39 13.85 -10.53
CA GLY A 301 -9.16 12.62 -10.68
C GLY A 301 -8.57 11.62 -11.69
N PRO A 302 -9.39 10.68 -12.21
CA PRO A 302 -8.96 9.67 -13.17
C PRO A 302 -8.39 10.26 -14.47
N LEU A 303 -7.51 9.51 -15.15
CA LEU A 303 -7.11 9.84 -16.51
C LEU A 303 -8.29 9.66 -17.47
N PRO A 304 -8.41 10.51 -18.51
CA PRO A 304 -9.45 10.36 -19.51
C PRO A 304 -9.21 9.15 -20.42
N PRO A 305 -10.28 8.57 -21.02
CA PRO A 305 -10.19 7.35 -21.84
C PRO A 305 -9.14 7.40 -22.94
N GLN A 306 -8.97 8.54 -23.60
CA GLN A 306 -7.96 8.72 -24.66
C GLN A 306 -6.52 8.55 -24.14
N ALA A 307 -6.22 9.07 -22.95
CA ALA A 307 -4.90 8.87 -22.34
C ALA A 307 -4.71 7.41 -21.92
N MET A 308 -5.73 6.78 -21.36
CA MET A 308 -5.70 5.36 -20.98
C MET A 308 -5.42 4.47 -22.19
N GLN A 309 -6.09 4.71 -23.32
CA GLN A 309 -5.88 3.98 -24.56
C GLN A 309 -4.45 4.17 -25.10
N ALA A 310 -3.97 5.40 -25.20
CA ALA A 310 -2.63 5.68 -25.70
C ALA A 310 -1.52 5.05 -24.83
N ILE A 311 -1.71 5.03 -23.51
CA ILE A 311 -0.80 4.34 -22.58
C ILE A 311 -0.83 2.83 -22.82
N ALA A 312 -2.02 2.23 -22.94
CA ALA A 312 -2.16 0.79 -23.16
C ALA A 312 -1.49 0.35 -24.48
N GLU A 313 -1.77 1.05 -25.60
CA GLU A 313 -1.15 0.80 -26.90
C GLU A 313 0.38 0.88 -26.83
N LYS A 314 0.91 1.85 -26.10
CA LYS A 314 2.36 2.01 -25.94
C LYS A 314 2.96 0.86 -25.14
N VAL A 315 2.40 0.51 -24.00
CA VAL A 315 2.86 -0.60 -23.14
C VAL A 315 2.84 -1.93 -23.92
N GLU A 316 1.73 -2.20 -24.64
CA GLU A 316 1.58 -3.38 -25.49
C GLU A 316 2.60 -3.41 -26.63
N SER A 317 2.80 -2.29 -27.34
CA SER A 317 3.75 -2.19 -28.46
C SER A 317 5.21 -2.48 -28.07
N MET A 318 5.54 -2.33 -26.78
CA MET A 318 6.85 -2.61 -26.21
C MET A 318 6.93 -3.98 -25.50
N GLY A 319 5.85 -4.78 -25.55
CA GLY A 319 5.81 -6.12 -24.92
C GLY A 319 5.86 -6.07 -23.39
N LEU A 320 5.31 -5.02 -22.79
CA LEU A 320 5.32 -4.78 -21.34
C LEU A 320 3.92 -4.91 -20.69
N ALA A 321 2.92 -5.39 -21.48
CA ALA A 321 1.54 -5.61 -21.02
C ALA A 321 1.41 -6.89 -20.18
#